data_9d851e0b0032fd248d84545be4a50b5c
#
_entry.id   9d851e0b0032fd248d84545be4a50b5c
#
_cell.length_a   1.000
_cell.length_b   1.000
_cell.length_c   1.000
_cell.angle_alpha   90.00
_cell.angle_beta   90.00
_cell.angle_gamma   90.00
#
_symmetry.space_group_name_H-M   'P 1'
#
loop_
_entity.id
_entity.type
_entity.pdbx_description
1 polymer ?
#
loop_
_entity_poly.entity_id
_entity_poly.type
_entity_poly.pdbx_seq_one_letter_code
_entity_poly.pdbx_strand_id
1 'polypeptide(L)'
;ITDYSSVFYDYANTGKKVIFFAYDRAEYESTRGMYEDIETYPFHYTEDAAEVIPYAHADGGTPDETFMEKYASYEDGHGAEKICRQVFLHEDCCRQKKYTGNGKKNILLYGGDLDQNGITSALYAMLHELDLTKYNYFLSFRLISVKDHPERMDRIPDHIGIYPLSSEMNMDVLTGFSLMRKMRGANTNSINRRIHIAYQREWKKHFGSTEFACVIHYNGYEAYTTSLLEEAPCPRSIWIHNDMAREVHLKGNMNPYLLKEAYHTYDHIVPVSEDLIQPVVSEFGADRSRITVIHNCHNYQSVLERSLAPVAFNEDTLSNVSLETLQSVLDSDAPKFISIGRFSPEKGHKRLLDAFEQYWKEHPDTWLIIIGGVGNLYDETLAHTRALRASDHIILIRAVTNPMPILKRCDLFLLSSYYEGQGIVLMEAATLGVPVMACDVSGCHSFLKKYGGLLLEDSEAGLLHGMQLFAEGKVLPLNIDAERINHTSAAQVEALIAGDIHISPQN
;
A
#
# COMPACT_ATOMS: atom_id res chain seq x y z
N ILE A 1 -15.52 42.63 8.48
CA ILE A 1 -14.17 42.33 7.98
C ILE A 1 -13.83 40.96 8.48
N THR A 2 -13.33 40.09 7.61
CA THR A 2 -12.88 38.73 7.93
C THR A 2 -11.66 38.36 7.06
N ASP A 3 -10.99 37.30 7.45
CA ASP A 3 -9.99 36.59 6.64
C ASP A 3 -10.65 35.49 5.80
N TYR A 4 -10.14 34.25 5.85
CA TYR A 4 -10.67 33.10 5.13
C TYR A 4 -11.72 32.30 5.93
N SER A 5 -12.24 32.86 7.02
CA SER A 5 -13.19 32.18 7.91
C SER A 5 -14.54 31.98 7.23
N SER A 6 -15.04 30.72 7.26
CA SER A 6 -16.37 30.39 6.73
C SER A 6 -17.54 31.15 7.37
N VAL A 7 -17.31 31.90 8.44
CA VAL A 7 -18.33 32.77 9.11
C VAL A 7 -18.95 33.80 8.16
N PHE A 8 -18.27 34.14 7.06
CA PHE A 8 -18.84 35.08 6.09
C PHE A 8 -20.08 34.54 5.37
N TYR A 9 -20.20 33.22 5.18
CA TYR A 9 -21.41 32.60 4.64
C TYR A 9 -22.61 32.83 5.59
N ASP A 10 -22.40 32.62 6.90
CA ASP A 10 -23.44 32.88 7.89
C ASP A 10 -23.79 34.37 7.95
N TYR A 11 -22.77 35.23 7.91
CA TYR A 11 -22.96 36.69 7.97
C TYR A 11 -23.64 37.24 6.72
N ALA A 12 -23.41 36.62 5.55
CA ALA A 12 -24.06 37.02 4.30
C ALA A 12 -25.60 36.94 4.39
N ASN A 13 -26.16 36.03 5.21
CA ASN A 13 -27.61 35.97 5.47
C ASN A 13 -28.19 37.28 6.07
N THR A 14 -27.35 38.14 6.60
CA THR A 14 -27.79 39.47 7.08
C THR A 14 -27.96 40.52 5.97
N GLY A 15 -27.56 40.22 4.74
CA GLY A 15 -27.51 41.14 3.61
C GLY A 15 -26.47 42.26 3.75
N LYS A 16 -25.60 42.19 4.75
CA LYS A 16 -24.63 43.23 5.05
C LYS A 16 -23.33 43.03 4.32
N LYS A 17 -22.54 44.09 4.22
CA LYS A 17 -21.24 44.15 3.56
C LYS A 17 -20.23 43.21 4.23
N VAL A 18 -19.48 42.46 3.40
CA VAL A 18 -18.31 41.67 3.79
C VAL A 18 -17.08 42.27 3.12
N ILE A 19 -15.96 42.27 3.83
CA ILE A 19 -14.65 42.67 3.31
C ILE A 19 -13.68 41.58 3.70
N PHE A 20 -13.05 40.93 2.72
CA PHE A 20 -11.95 40.00 2.94
C PHE A 20 -10.64 40.80 3.07
N PHE A 21 -9.99 40.64 4.20
CA PHE A 21 -8.63 41.12 4.42
C PHE A 21 -7.68 39.94 4.46
N ALA A 22 -7.08 39.66 3.32
CA ALA A 22 -6.32 38.41 3.04
C ALA A 22 -4.83 38.70 2.93
N TYR A 23 -4.24 39.33 3.94
CA TYR A 23 -2.85 39.82 3.97
C TYR A 23 -1.78 38.72 3.82
N ASP A 24 -2.10 37.46 4.06
CA ASP A 24 -1.23 36.30 3.99
C ASP A 24 -1.75 35.25 2.98
N ARG A 25 -2.47 35.69 1.95
CA ARG A 25 -3.16 34.80 0.99
C ARG A 25 -2.26 33.72 0.41
N ALA A 26 -1.08 34.06 -0.09
CA ALA A 26 -0.16 33.12 -0.73
C ALA A 26 0.30 32.01 0.23
N GLU A 27 0.54 32.36 1.51
CA GLU A 27 0.89 31.40 2.55
C GLU A 27 -0.31 30.52 2.89
N TYR A 28 -1.50 31.09 3.02
CA TYR A 28 -2.71 30.34 3.32
C TYR A 28 -3.05 29.34 2.22
N GLU A 29 -3.02 29.75 0.95
CA GLU A 29 -3.26 28.88 -0.19
C GLU A 29 -2.25 27.72 -0.28
N SER A 30 -0.97 28.00 -0.03
CA SER A 30 0.08 26.98 -0.09
C SER A 30 0.02 25.97 1.06
N THR A 31 -0.48 26.38 2.25
CA THR A 31 -0.47 25.54 3.46
C THR A 31 -1.80 24.87 3.74
N ARG A 32 -2.94 25.52 3.43
CA ARG A 32 -4.28 25.03 3.74
C ARG A 32 -5.17 24.82 2.53
N GLY A 33 -4.91 25.56 1.44
CA GLY A 33 -5.76 25.61 0.26
C GLY A 33 -7.07 26.34 0.50
N MET A 34 -7.77 26.63 -0.59
CA MET A 34 -9.14 27.18 -0.59
C MET A 34 -10.04 26.33 -1.48
N TYR A 35 -11.32 26.19 -1.13
CA TYR A 35 -12.29 25.49 -1.97
C TYR A 35 -12.68 26.31 -3.21
N GLU A 36 -12.74 27.63 -3.07
CA GLU A 36 -13.03 28.57 -4.13
C GLU A 36 -12.20 29.83 -3.94
N ASP A 37 -11.90 30.52 -5.04
CA ASP A 37 -11.17 31.77 -5.01
C ASP A 37 -12.07 32.89 -4.43
N ILE A 38 -11.61 33.58 -3.38
CA ILE A 38 -12.35 34.67 -2.72
C ILE A 38 -12.66 35.84 -3.65
N GLU A 39 -11.89 36.01 -4.73
CA GLU A 39 -12.15 37.04 -5.76
C GLU A 39 -13.42 36.75 -6.58
N THR A 40 -13.91 35.50 -6.56
CA THR A 40 -15.15 35.14 -7.27
C THR A 40 -16.41 35.52 -6.53
N TYR A 41 -16.29 35.94 -5.27
CA TYR A 41 -17.44 36.38 -4.46
C TYR A 41 -17.82 37.85 -4.69
N PRO A 42 -19.08 38.25 -4.47
CA PRO A 42 -19.52 39.62 -4.66
C PRO A 42 -19.03 40.59 -3.56
N PHE A 43 -18.01 40.21 -2.81
CA PHE A 43 -17.48 40.92 -1.66
C PHE A 43 -16.23 41.72 -2.02
N HIS A 44 -15.93 42.76 -1.21
CA HIS A 44 -14.65 43.44 -1.35
C HIS A 44 -13.52 42.56 -0.85
N TYR A 45 -12.39 42.59 -1.56
CA TYR A 45 -11.18 41.84 -1.23
C TYR A 45 -9.97 42.79 -1.27
N THR A 46 -9.06 42.64 -0.32
CA THR A 46 -7.77 43.36 -0.31
C THR A 46 -6.73 42.61 0.53
N GLU A 47 -5.48 42.75 0.13
CA GLU A 47 -4.29 42.35 0.91
C GLU A 47 -3.66 43.54 1.63
N ASP A 48 -4.06 44.79 1.31
CA ASP A 48 -3.55 46.03 1.90
C ASP A 48 -4.49 46.56 3.00
N ALA A 49 -3.97 46.62 4.22
CA ALA A 49 -4.71 47.17 5.36
C ALA A 49 -5.23 48.62 5.15
N ALA A 50 -4.53 49.42 4.30
CA ALA A 50 -4.94 50.77 4.00
C ALA A 50 -6.25 50.85 3.20
N GLU A 51 -6.62 49.80 2.46
CA GLU A 51 -7.84 49.75 1.64
C GLU A 51 -9.07 49.28 2.42
N VAL A 52 -8.90 48.71 3.59
CA VAL A 52 -10.02 48.17 4.39
C VAL A 52 -11.03 49.26 4.75
N ILE A 53 -10.56 50.45 5.20
CA ILE A 53 -11.43 51.57 5.55
C ILE A 53 -12.12 52.16 4.31
N PRO A 54 -11.42 52.44 3.21
CA PRO A 54 -12.06 52.80 1.95
C PRO A 54 -13.16 51.81 1.51
N TYR A 55 -12.92 50.52 1.54
CA TYR A 55 -13.96 49.54 1.18
C TYR A 55 -15.13 49.48 2.15
N ALA A 56 -14.94 49.81 3.41
CA ALA A 56 -16.05 49.92 4.36
C ALA A 56 -17.06 51.03 3.97
N HIS A 57 -16.58 52.08 3.29
CA HIS A 57 -17.37 53.22 2.82
C HIS A 57 -17.76 53.15 1.34
N ALA A 58 -17.11 52.29 0.53
CA ALA A 58 -17.42 52.11 -0.88
C ALA A 58 -18.80 51.45 -1.09
N ASP A 59 -19.40 51.62 -2.25
CA ASP A 59 -20.61 50.87 -2.63
C ASP A 59 -20.26 49.41 -2.95
N GLY A 60 -21.25 48.49 -2.81
CA GLY A 60 -21.07 47.05 -3.07
C GLY A 60 -20.52 46.28 -1.88
N GLY A 61 -19.98 45.11 -2.14
CA GLY A 61 -19.46 44.19 -1.11
C GLY A 61 -20.56 43.49 -0.29
N THR A 62 -21.80 43.50 -0.77
CA THR A 62 -22.94 42.77 -0.19
C THR A 62 -23.25 41.52 -0.99
N PRO A 63 -23.83 40.48 -0.38
CA PRO A 63 -24.21 39.26 -1.10
C PRO A 63 -25.25 39.63 -2.18
N ASP A 64 -25.03 39.11 -3.38
CA ASP A 64 -25.96 39.18 -4.49
C ASP A 64 -26.87 37.94 -4.57
N GLU A 65 -27.84 37.97 -5.49
CA GLU A 65 -28.79 36.88 -5.67
C GLU A 65 -28.09 35.57 -6.06
N THR A 66 -27.07 35.63 -6.91
CA THR A 66 -26.30 34.46 -7.36
C THR A 66 -25.56 33.80 -6.19
N PHE A 67 -24.93 34.62 -5.34
CA PHE A 67 -24.27 34.12 -4.14
C PHE A 67 -25.26 33.46 -3.18
N MET A 68 -26.39 34.13 -2.91
CA MET A 68 -27.40 33.64 -1.99
C MET A 68 -28.05 32.33 -2.53
N GLU A 69 -28.33 32.24 -3.82
CA GLU A 69 -28.86 31.03 -4.44
C GLU A 69 -27.88 29.86 -4.33
N LYS A 70 -26.60 30.12 -4.54
CA LYS A 70 -25.56 29.07 -4.50
C LYS A 70 -25.26 28.57 -3.08
N TYR A 71 -25.15 29.50 -2.11
CA TYR A 71 -24.59 29.17 -0.79
C TYR A 71 -25.61 29.22 0.36
N ALA A 72 -26.72 29.89 0.20
CA ALA A 72 -27.72 30.15 1.24
C ALA A 72 -29.16 29.84 0.83
N SER A 73 -29.38 29.06 -0.25
CA SER A 73 -30.72 28.79 -0.79
C SER A 73 -31.69 28.10 0.17
N TYR A 74 -31.19 27.50 1.24
CA TYR A 74 -32.00 26.83 2.25
C TYR A 74 -32.08 27.59 3.59
N GLU A 75 -31.46 28.76 3.67
CA GLU A 75 -31.39 29.55 4.91
C GLU A 75 -32.64 30.39 5.10
N ASP A 76 -33.56 29.89 5.89
CA ASP A 76 -34.82 30.58 6.25
C ASP A 76 -34.94 30.90 7.74
N GLY A 77 -33.87 30.73 8.50
CA GLY A 77 -33.82 30.92 9.94
C GLY A 77 -34.44 29.78 10.78
N HIS A 78 -35.01 28.75 10.14
CA HIS A 78 -35.66 27.62 10.79
C HIS A 78 -34.94 26.30 10.63
N GLY A 79 -33.70 26.29 10.09
CA GLY A 79 -32.93 25.08 9.81
C GLY A 79 -32.74 24.18 11.03
N ALA A 80 -32.32 24.77 12.16
CA ALA A 80 -32.13 24.00 13.40
C ALA A 80 -33.44 23.40 13.93
N GLU A 81 -34.55 24.16 13.90
CA GLU A 81 -35.87 23.69 14.29
C GLU A 81 -36.32 22.50 13.42
N LYS A 82 -36.19 22.62 12.09
CA LYS A 82 -36.53 21.55 11.14
C LYS A 82 -35.72 20.31 11.37
N ILE A 83 -34.40 20.44 11.56
CA ILE A 83 -33.52 19.29 11.87
C ILE A 83 -33.93 18.63 13.17
N CYS A 84 -34.19 19.39 14.25
CA CYS A 84 -34.63 18.83 15.52
C CYS A 84 -35.97 18.08 15.39
N ARG A 85 -36.94 18.66 14.69
CA ARG A 85 -38.23 18.01 14.44
C ARG A 85 -38.08 16.73 13.64
N GLN A 86 -37.27 16.75 12.59
CA GLN A 86 -36.98 15.58 11.76
C GLN A 86 -36.28 14.46 12.54
N VAL A 87 -35.23 14.80 13.31
CA VAL A 87 -34.37 13.80 13.96
C VAL A 87 -34.97 13.25 15.25
N PHE A 88 -35.54 14.12 16.09
CA PHE A 88 -36.02 13.73 17.41
C PHE A 88 -37.53 13.44 17.48
N LEU A 89 -38.31 14.14 16.65
CA LEU A 89 -39.79 13.97 16.65
C LEU A 89 -40.25 13.11 15.47
N HIS A 90 -39.32 12.71 14.56
CA HIS A 90 -39.62 11.91 13.37
C HIS A 90 -40.68 12.54 12.44
N GLU A 91 -40.77 13.87 12.44
CA GLU A 91 -41.65 14.62 11.55
C GLU A 91 -40.98 14.81 10.18
N ASP A 92 -41.72 14.58 9.10
CA ASP A 92 -41.20 14.74 7.73
C ASP A 92 -41.27 16.22 7.30
N CYS A 93 -40.37 17.03 7.82
CA CYS A 93 -40.33 18.49 7.62
C CYS A 93 -39.06 18.96 6.86
N CYS A 94 -38.15 18.07 6.51
CA CYS A 94 -36.96 18.37 5.72
C CYS A 94 -36.97 17.64 4.39
N ARG A 95 -36.39 18.29 3.36
CA ARG A 95 -36.16 17.60 2.10
C ARG A 95 -35.16 16.46 2.32
N GLN A 96 -35.62 15.22 2.23
CA GLN A 96 -34.79 14.04 2.35
C GLN A 96 -34.34 13.56 0.98
N LYS A 97 -33.04 13.38 0.80
CA LYS A 97 -32.50 12.61 -0.32
C LYS A 97 -32.29 11.18 0.16
N LYS A 98 -33.21 10.27 -0.18
CA LYS A 98 -33.02 8.84 0.08
C LYS A 98 -32.00 8.32 -0.94
N TYR A 99 -30.85 7.90 -0.43
CA TYR A 99 -29.93 7.11 -1.22
C TYR A 99 -30.41 5.66 -1.18
N THR A 100 -31.04 5.22 -2.24
CA THR A 100 -31.32 3.80 -2.43
C THR A 100 -30.02 3.12 -2.82
N GLY A 101 -29.56 2.14 -2.05
CA GLY A 101 -28.43 1.31 -2.44
C GLY A 101 -28.67 0.64 -3.81
N ASN A 102 -27.60 0.29 -4.48
CA ASN A 102 -27.66 -0.39 -5.78
C ASN A 102 -27.99 -1.90 -5.66
N GLY A 103 -28.32 -2.38 -4.47
CA GLY A 103 -28.64 -3.78 -4.16
C GLY A 103 -27.44 -4.72 -4.06
N LYS A 104 -26.21 -4.23 -4.33
CA LYS A 104 -24.98 -5.03 -4.20
C LYS A 104 -24.52 -5.09 -2.75
N LYS A 105 -23.89 -6.20 -2.38
CA LYS A 105 -23.24 -6.34 -1.08
C LYS A 105 -21.94 -5.55 -1.02
N ASN A 106 -21.64 -4.99 0.14
CA ASN A 106 -20.41 -4.25 0.37
C ASN A 106 -19.29 -5.17 0.85
N ILE A 107 -18.10 -4.99 0.33
CA ILE A 107 -16.88 -5.68 0.72
C ILE A 107 -15.88 -4.65 1.23
N LEU A 108 -15.32 -4.87 2.41
CA LEU A 108 -14.27 -4.03 2.98
C LEU A 108 -12.90 -4.69 2.77
N LEU A 109 -11.97 -3.96 2.14
CA LEU A 109 -10.57 -4.35 2.03
C LEU A 109 -9.73 -3.38 2.86
N TYR A 110 -8.87 -3.90 3.73
CA TYR A 110 -7.89 -3.09 4.45
C TYR A 110 -6.52 -3.24 3.83
N GLY A 111 -5.98 -2.14 3.29
CA GLY A 111 -4.74 -2.08 2.52
C GLY A 111 -3.50 -1.63 3.29
N GLY A 112 -3.61 -1.32 4.59
CA GLY A 112 -2.49 -0.82 5.40
C GLY A 112 -2.19 0.66 5.18
N ASP A 113 -0.92 1.01 5.13
CA ASP A 113 -0.43 2.39 4.99
C ASP A 113 -0.33 2.86 3.52
N LEU A 114 -0.63 2.00 2.57
CA LEU A 114 -0.50 2.25 1.13
C LEU A 114 0.92 2.69 0.70
N ASP A 115 1.94 2.25 1.42
CA ASP A 115 3.34 2.54 1.10
C ASP A 115 3.75 1.98 -0.27
N GLN A 116 4.77 2.58 -0.88
CA GLN A 116 5.35 2.10 -2.14
C GLN A 116 6.13 0.79 -1.92
N ASN A 117 5.43 -0.33 -1.94
CA ASN A 117 5.99 -1.67 -1.80
C ASN A 117 5.24 -2.70 -2.64
N GLY A 118 5.73 -3.94 -2.66
CA GLY A 118 5.13 -5.03 -3.43
C GLY A 118 3.70 -5.36 -3.01
N ILE A 119 3.37 -5.31 -1.71
CA ILE A 119 2.02 -5.60 -1.18
C ILE A 119 1.00 -4.59 -1.73
N THR A 120 1.32 -3.31 -1.63
CA THR A 120 0.47 -2.24 -2.15
C THR A 120 0.34 -2.29 -3.67
N SER A 121 1.43 -2.62 -4.39
CA SER A 121 1.37 -2.80 -5.85
C SER A 121 0.46 -3.95 -6.25
N ALA A 122 0.49 -5.07 -5.53
CA ALA A 122 -0.39 -6.22 -5.77
C ALA A 122 -1.86 -5.90 -5.40
N LEU A 123 -2.08 -5.11 -4.32
CA LEU A 123 -3.41 -4.64 -3.94
C LEU A 123 -4.03 -3.81 -5.07
N TYR A 124 -3.32 -2.81 -5.58
CA TYR A 124 -3.83 -1.99 -6.67
C TYR A 124 -4.11 -2.82 -7.93
N ALA A 125 -3.21 -3.75 -8.29
CA ALA A 125 -3.44 -4.66 -9.41
C ALA A 125 -4.71 -5.49 -9.20
N MET A 126 -4.93 -6.02 -7.99
CA MET A 126 -6.15 -6.76 -7.65
C MET A 126 -7.40 -5.90 -7.77
N LEU A 127 -7.38 -4.65 -7.28
CA LEU A 127 -8.53 -3.75 -7.33
C LEU A 127 -8.99 -3.44 -8.79
N HIS A 128 -8.08 -3.48 -9.76
CA HIS A 128 -8.42 -3.32 -11.17
C HIS A 128 -9.07 -4.56 -11.80
N GLU A 129 -8.85 -5.74 -11.21
CA GLU A 129 -9.36 -7.02 -11.75
C GLU A 129 -10.71 -7.45 -11.15
N LEU A 130 -11.16 -6.81 -10.05
CA LEU A 130 -12.39 -7.19 -9.34
C LEU A 130 -13.65 -6.89 -10.15
N ASP A 131 -14.63 -7.81 -10.13
CA ASP A 131 -15.92 -7.65 -10.81
C ASP A 131 -16.86 -6.73 -10.03
N LEU A 132 -16.94 -5.49 -10.47
CA LEU A 132 -17.79 -4.45 -9.90
C LEU A 132 -19.30 -4.66 -10.15
N THR A 133 -19.68 -5.63 -10.99
CA THR A 133 -21.10 -5.91 -11.23
C THR A 133 -21.73 -6.65 -10.07
N LYS A 134 -20.95 -7.40 -9.29
CA LYS A 134 -21.40 -8.24 -8.18
C LYS A 134 -21.41 -7.53 -6.84
N TYR A 135 -20.37 -6.74 -6.55
CA TYR A 135 -20.13 -6.17 -5.24
C TYR A 135 -19.78 -4.68 -5.31
N ASN A 136 -19.96 -3.97 -4.19
CA ASN A 136 -19.35 -2.68 -3.94
C ASN A 136 -18.08 -2.93 -3.13
N TYR A 137 -16.94 -2.48 -3.61
CA TYR A 137 -15.67 -2.61 -2.89
C TYR A 137 -15.29 -1.28 -2.24
N PHE A 138 -14.86 -1.37 -0.98
CA PHE A 138 -14.40 -0.24 -0.19
C PHE A 138 -12.98 -0.52 0.28
N LEU A 139 -12.06 0.40 -0.03
CA LEU A 139 -10.69 0.35 0.46
C LEU A 139 -10.57 1.16 1.75
N SER A 140 -10.13 0.49 2.80
CA SER A 140 -9.77 1.09 4.09
C SER A 140 -8.25 1.12 4.24
N PHE A 141 -7.74 2.19 4.81
CA PHE A 141 -6.32 2.42 5.06
C PHE A 141 -6.17 3.44 6.20
N ARG A 142 -4.96 3.59 6.73
CA ARG A 142 -4.69 4.62 7.76
C ARG A 142 -4.60 6.00 7.12
N LEU A 143 -5.50 6.91 7.47
CA LEU A 143 -5.54 8.26 6.89
C LEU A 143 -4.24 9.03 7.13
N ILE A 144 -3.62 8.88 8.30
CA ILE A 144 -2.37 9.54 8.64
C ILE A 144 -1.24 9.20 7.65
N SER A 145 -1.22 7.97 7.12
CA SER A 145 -0.17 7.48 6.22
C SER A 145 -0.24 8.08 4.81
N VAL A 146 -1.39 8.63 4.43
CA VAL A 146 -1.57 9.29 3.12
C VAL A 146 -1.62 10.81 3.24
N LYS A 147 -1.63 11.36 4.45
CA LYS A 147 -1.68 12.82 4.68
C LYS A 147 -0.49 13.54 4.04
N ASP A 148 0.70 12.98 4.21
CA ASP A 148 1.94 13.56 3.68
C ASP A 148 2.27 13.04 2.26
N HIS A 149 1.47 12.11 1.73
CA HIS A 149 1.62 11.44 0.45
C HIS A 149 0.28 11.24 -0.26
N PRO A 150 -0.45 12.34 -0.59
CA PRO A 150 -1.78 12.26 -1.19
C PRO A 150 -1.78 11.55 -2.56
N GLU A 151 -0.66 11.57 -3.29
CA GLU A 151 -0.46 10.90 -4.56
C GLU A 151 -0.67 9.38 -4.50
N ARG A 152 -0.62 8.79 -3.31
CA ARG A 152 -0.93 7.36 -3.11
C ARG A 152 -2.38 7.04 -3.42
N MET A 153 -3.27 8.01 -3.23
CA MET A 153 -4.71 7.86 -3.50
C MET A 153 -5.02 7.90 -4.99
N ASP A 154 -4.23 8.59 -5.80
CA ASP A 154 -4.43 8.70 -7.26
C ASP A 154 -4.33 7.35 -7.97
N ARG A 155 -3.74 6.35 -7.31
CA ARG A 155 -3.61 4.98 -7.82
C ARG A 155 -4.80 4.08 -7.50
N ILE A 156 -5.72 4.55 -6.67
CA ILE A 156 -6.94 3.80 -6.34
C ILE A 156 -7.93 4.01 -7.48
N PRO A 157 -8.51 2.95 -8.07
CA PRO A 157 -9.50 3.12 -9.14
C PRO A 157 -10.71 3.92 -8.67
N ASP A 158 -11.21 4.85 -9.48
CA ASP A 158 -12.32 5.78 -9.15
C ASP A 158 -13.60 5.09 -8.67
N HIS A 159 -13.79 3.85 -9.06
CA HIS A 159 -14.98 3.05 -8.73
C HIS A 159 -14.88 2.32 -7.37
N ILE A 160 -13.73 2.38 -6.71
CA ILE A 160 -13.52 1.84 -5.37
C ILE A 160 -13.92 2.87 -4.33
N GLY A 161 -14.85 2.51 -3.45
CA GLY A 161 -15.22 3.37 -2.34
C GLY A 161 -14.07 3.56 -1.35
N ILE A 162 -13.97 4.73 -0.74
CA ILE A 162 -12.91 5.06 0.21
C ILE A 162 -13.47 5.07 1.64
N TYR A 163 -12.85 4.28 2.54
CA TYR A 163 -13.25 4.16 3.93
C TYR A 163 -12.05 4.27 4.88
N PRO A 164 -11.42 5.44 5.03
CA PRO A 164 -10.17 5.59 5.76
C PRO A 164 -10.37 5.47 7.29
N LEU A 165 -9.40 4.89 7.98
CA LEU A 165 -9.31 4.92 9.42
C LEU A 165 -8.68 6.24 9.86
N SER A 166 -9.50 7.15 10.41
CA SER A 166 -9.14 8.55 10.64
C SER A 166 -8.71 8.87 12.07
N SER A 167 -8.79 7.92 13.00
CA SER A 167 -8.52 8.17 14.41
C SER A 167 -7.84 6.99 15.09
N GLU A 168 -7.13 7.30 16.18
CA GLU A 168 -6.55 6.30 17.06
C GLU A 168 -7.59 5.72 18.01
N MET A 169 -7.24 4.59 18.64
CA MET A 169 -8.10 3.90 19.59
C MET A 169 -8.25 4.70 20.89
N ASN A 170 -9.50 4.96 21.28
CA ASN A 170 -9.81 5.48 22.62
C ASN A 170 -9.76 4.33 23.65
N MET A 171 -8.71 4.33 24.47
CA MET A 171 -8.42 3.25 25.39
C MET A 171 -8.31 3.77 26.83
N ASP A 172 -9.08 3.17 27.75
CA ASP A 172 -8.87 3.39 29.17
C ASP A 172 -7.61 2.66 29.67
N VAL A 173 -7.07 3.10 30.82
CA VAL A 173 -5.83 2.56 31.39
C VAL A 173 -5.90 1.05 31.62
N LEU A 174 -7.04 0.51 32.05
CA LEU A 174 -7.20 -0.92 32.33
C LEU A 174 -7.21 -1.73 31.03
N THR A 175 -7.81 -1.20 29.98
CA THR A 175 -7.78 -1.81 28.64
C THR A 175 -6.37 -1.81 28.09
N GLY A 176 -5.63 -0.69 28.19
CA GLY A 176 -4.21 -0.61 27.79
C GLY A 176 -3.34 -1.61 28.52
N PHE A 177 -3.55 -1.75 29.84
CA PHE A 177 -2.85 -2.76 30.63
C PHE A 177 -3.21 -4.20 30.22
N SER A 178 -4.47 -4.46 29.90
CA SER A 178 -4.94 -5.77 29.42
C SER A 178 -4.31 -6.11 28.07
N LEU A 179 -4.25 -5.15 27.14
CA LEU A 179 -3.62 -5.32 25.85
C LEU A 179 -2.11 -5.60 25.99
N MET A 180 -1.41 -4.84 26.83
CA MET A 180 0.00 -5.06 27.10
C MET A 180 0.27 -6.48 27.64
N ARG A 181 -0.59 -6.98 28.56
CA ARG A 181 -0.49 -8.34 29.08
C ARG A 181 -0.76 -9.39 27.99
N LYS A 182 -1.74 -9.15 27.13
CA LYS A 182 -2.06 -10.03 26.00
C LYS A 182 -0.88 -10.12 25.02
N MET A 183 -0.27 -8.98 24.68
CA MET A 183 0.92 -8.93 23.84
C MET A 183 2.14 -9.67 24.44
N ARG A 184 2.10 -9.99 25.74
CA ARG A 184 3.09 -10.83 26.46
C ARG A 184 2.61 -12.27 26.67
N GLY A 185 1.57 -12.70 25.99
CA GLY A 185 1.05 -14.06 26.03
C GLY A 185 0.01 -14.35 27.12
N ALA A 186 -0.46 -13.34 27.87
CA ALA A 186 -1.53 -13.57 28.84
C ALA A 186 -2.87 -13.80 28.12
N ASN A 187 -3.45 -14.96 28.34
CA ASN A 187 -4.72 -15.36 27.72
C ASN A 187 -5.73 -15.78 28.79
N THR A 188 -6.45 -14.82 29.36
CA THR A 188 -7.52 -15.05 30.33
C THR A 188 -8.84 -14.47 29.85
N ASN A 189 -9.96 -15.08 30.25
CA ASN A 189 -11.29 -14.62 29.83
C ASN A 189 -11.55 -13.15 30.16
N SER A 190 -11.05 -12.64 31.31
CA SER A 190 -11.26 -11.25 31.70
C SER A 190 -10.46 -10.27 30.82
N ILE A 191 -9.21 -10.61 30.44
CA ILE A 191 -8.37 -9.84 29.51
C ILE A 191 -9.03 -9.81 28.15
N ASN A 192 -9.36 -10.97 27.60
CA ASN A 192 -9.95 -11.10 26.26
C ASN A 192 -11.29 -10.35 26.16
N ARG A 193 -12.19 -10.52 27.15
CA ARG A 193 -13.47 -9.81 27.17
C ARG A 193 -13.30 -8.29 27.18
N ARG A 194 -12.34 -7.76 27.95
CA ARG A 194 -12.09 -6.31 28.00
C ARG A 194 -11.59 -5.77 26.67
N ILE A 195 -10.66 -6.48 26.07
CA ILE A 195 -10.09 -6.13 24.75
C ILE A 195 -11.18 -6.19 23.69
N HIS A 196 -11.94 -7.26 23.63
CA HIS A 196 -13.06 -7.44 22.72
C HIS A 196 -14.08 -6.28 22.81
N ILE A 197 -14.53 -5.91 24.01
CA ILE A 197 -15.46 -4.78 24.20
C ILE A 197 -14.85 -3.47 23.67
N ALA A 198 -13.54 -3.25 23.85
CA ALA A 198 -12.89 -2.05 23.39
C ALA A 198 -12.81 -2.01 21.85
N TYR A 199 -12.43 -3.12 21.21
CA TYR A 199 -12.38 -3.20 19.75
C TYR A 199 -13.77 -3.21 19.09
N GLN A 200 -14.80 -3.75 19.73
CA GLN A 200 -16.19 -3.59 19.28
C GLN A 200 -16.65 -2.14 19.25
N ARG A 201 -16.24 -1.31 20.24
CA ARG A 201 -16.51 0.13 20.20
C ARG A 201 -15.74 0.81 19.06
N GLU A 202 -14.50 0.40 18.83
CA GLU A 202 -13.69 0.92 17.71
C GLU A 202 -14.30 0.52 16.37
N TRP A 203 -14.72 -0.72 16.21
CA TRP A 203 -15.46 -1.16 15.01
C TRP A 203 -16.68 -0.27 14.77
N LYS A 204 -17.51 -0.09 15.80
CA LYS A 204 -18.71 0.77 15.69
C LYS A 204 -18.36 2.24 15.41
N LYS A 205 -17.27 2.74 15.99
CA LYS A 205 -16.81 4.12 15.75
C LYS A 205 -16.40 4.31 14.28
N HIS A 206 -15.67 3.36 13.71
CA HIS A 206 -15.19 3.49 12.33
C HIS A 206 -16.26 3.14 11.29
N PHE A 207 -17.02 2.09 11.51
CA PHE A 207 -17.91 1.55 10.48
C PHE A 207 -19.40 1.78 10.75
N GLY A 208 -19.76 2.21 11.96
CA GLY A 208 -21.14 2.56 12.33
C GLY A 208 -22.10 1.40 12.14
N SER A 209 -23.15 1.65 11.35
CA SER A 209 -24.15 0.66 10.95
C SER A 209 -23.94 0.14 9.51
N THR A 210 -22.79 0.41 8.91
CA THR A 210 -22.49 -0.10 7.57
C THR A 210 -22.39 -1.62 7.60
N GLU A 211 -23.19 -2.29 6.78
CA GLU A 211 -23.15 -3.73 6.64
C GLU A 211 -22.17 -4.14 5.57
N PHE A 212 -21.24 -5.03 5.91
CA PHE A 212 -20.32 -5.68 4.99
C PHE A 212 -20.66 -7.17 4.89
N ALA A 213 -20.57 -7.72 3.68
CA ALA A 213 -20.73 -9.14 3.46
C ALA A 213 -19.45 -9.94 3.73
N CYS A 214 -18.29 -9.27 3.59
CA CYS A 214 -16.97 -9.83 3.87
C CYS A 214 -15.98 -8.71 4.21
N VAL A 215 -15.02 -9.02 5.08
CA VAL A 215 -13.89 -8.16 5.41
C VAL A 215 -12.59 -8.86 5.03
N ILE A 216 -11.76 -8.18 4.24
CA ILE A 216 -10.46 -8.66 3.79
C ILE A 216 -9.36 -7.83 4.44
N HIS A 217 -8.63 -8.42 5.39
CA HIS A 217 -7.41 -7.84 5.93
C HIS A 217 -6.24 -8.14 4.99
N TYR A 218 -6.16 -7.38 3.89
CA TYR A 218 -5.17 -7.65 2.84
C TYR A 218 -3.73 -7.40 3.31
N ASN A 219 -3.48 -6.33 4.05
CA ASN A 219 -2.13 -6.05 4.57
C ASN A 219 -1.61 -7.16 5.50
N GLY A 220 -2.48 -7.74 6.35
CA GLY A 220 -2.18 -8.89 7.22
C GLY A 220 -1.18 -8.63 8.36
N TYR A 221 -0.76 -7.40 8.55
CA TYR A 221 0.27 -7.04 9.53
C TYR A 221 -0.27 -6.23 10.70
N GLU A 222 -0.02 -5.32 11.24
CA GLU A 222 -0.48 -4.34 12.23
C GLU A 222 -1.40 -4.89 13.33
N ALA A 223 -0.90 -4.90 14.54
CA ALA A 223 -1.63 -5.43 15.70
C ALA A 223 -3.00 -4.77 15.93
N TYR A 224 -3.10 -3.45 15.73
CA TYR A 224 -4.34 -2.70 15.94
C TYR A 224 -5.43 -3.12 14.94
N THR A 225 -5.13 -3.06 13.66
CA THR A 225 -6.11 -3.35 12.60
C THR A 225 -6.45 -4.83 12.51
N THR A 226 -5.49 -5.72 12.81
CA THR A 226 -5.77 -7.15 12.95
C THR A 226 -6.84 -7.40 14.00
N SER A 227 -6.69 -6.83 15.20
CA SER A 227 -7.68 -6.98 16.27
C SER A 227 -8.98 -6.20 16.02
N LEU A 228 -8.92 -5.07 15.31
CA LEU A 228 -10.11 -4.31 14.92
C LEU A 228 -10.99 -5.08 13.93
N LEU A 229 -10.40 -5.63 12.90
CA LEU A 229 -11.10 -6.34 11.83
C LEU A 229 -11.57 -7.73 12.30
N GLU A 230 -10.97 -8.27 13.35
CA GLU A 230 -11.45 -9.48 14.05
C GLU A 230 -12.86 -9.33 14.63
N GLU A 231 -13.29 -8.09 14.92
CA GLU A 231 -14.62 -7.77 15.45
C GLU A 231 -15.71 -7.61 14.38
N ALA A 232 -15.38 -7.77 13.10
CA ALA A 232 -16.35 -7.67 12.03
C ALA A 232 -17.47 -8.71 12.20
N PRO A 233 -18.76 -8.30 12.08
CA PRO A 233 -19.90 -9.21 12.25
C PRO A 233 -20.20 -10.05 10.98
N CYS A 234 -19.20 -10.26 10.14
CA CYS A 234 -19.31 -10.99 8.87
C CYS A 234 -18.05 -11.84 8.64
N PRO A 235 -18.02 -12.74 7.65
CA PRO A 235 -16.80 -13.49 7.29
C PRO A 235 -15.58 -12.61 7.08
N ARG A 236 -14.44 -13.06 7.59
CA ARG A 236 -13.16 -12.32 7.59
C ARG A 236 -12.05 -13.17 7.02
N SER A 237 -11.20 -12.54 6.22
CA SER A 237 -9.97 -13.15 5.76
C SER A 237 -8.74 -12.33 6.17
N ILE A 238 -7.63 -13.01 6.50
CA ILE A 238 -6.34 -12.39 6.76
C ILE A 238 -5.31 -12.90 5.76
N TRP A 239 -4.60 -11.98 5.11
CA TRP A 239 -3.62 -12.32 4.10
C TRP A 239 -2.21 -12.40 4.68
N ILE A 240 -1.38 -13.25 4.08
CA ILE A 240 -0.01 -13.51 4.51
C ILE A 240 0.91 -13.27 3.32
N HIS A 241 1.63 -12.16 3.37
CA HIS A 241 2.51 -11.70 2.30
C HIS A 241 3.99 -12.02 2.54
N ASN A 242 4.34 -12.69 3.62
CA ASN A 242 5.73 -13.03 3.92
C ASN A 242 5.80 -14.26 4.83
N ASP A 243 7.00 -14.82 5.01
CA ASP A 243 7.27 -15.86 6.01
C ASP A 243 7.18 -15.24 7.42
N MET A 244 5.98 -15.31 8.02
CA MET A 244 5.69 -14.68 9.31
C MET A 244 6.48 -15.30 10.46
N ALA A 245 6.89 -16.57 10.35
CA ALA A 245 7.76 -17.18 11.34
C ALA A 245 9.14 -16.51 11.34
N ARG A 246 9.71 -16.27 10.17
CA ARG A 246 10.98 -15.55 10.02
C ARG A 246 10.86 -14.07 10.38
N GLU A 247 9.76 -13.41 10.07
CA GLU A 247 9.51 -12.01 10.48
C GLU A 247 9.48 -11.88 12.01
N VAL A 248 8.87 -12.82 12.72
CA VAL A 248 8.87 -12.85 14.20
C VAL A 248 10.26 -13.12 14.76
N HIS A 249 10.95 -14.16 14.27
CA HIS A 249 12.20 -14.62 14.88
C HIS A 249 13.42 -13.78 14.48
N LEU A 250 13.47 -13.27 13.25
CA LEU A 250 14.64 -12.53 12.75
C LEU A 250 14.54 -11.03 12.90
N LYS A 251 13.35 -10.46 12.69
CA LYS A 251 13.14 -9.01 12.78
C LYS A 251 12.52 -8.57 14.11
N GLY A 252 11.75 -9.44 14.76
CA GLY A 252 11.07 -9.11 16.01
C GLY A 252 10.04 -7.98 15.90
N ASN A 253 9.57 -7.69 14.69
CA ASN A 253 8.64 -6.60 14.40
C ASN A 253 7.17 -7.03 14.50
N MET A 254 6.90 -8.32 14.70
CA MET A 254 5.57 -8.89 14.82
C MET A 254 5.37 -9.54 16.20
N ASN A 255 4.14 -9.44 16.71
CA ASN A 255 3.79 -10.09 17.97
C ASN A 255 3.25 -11.51 17.72
N PRO A 256 3.96 -12.58 18.14
CA PRO A 256 3.55 -13.96 17.85
C PRO A 256 2.24 -14.35 18.49
N TYR A 257 1.90 -13.78 19.64
CA TYR A 257 0.64 -14.10 20.34
C TYR A 257 -0.59 -13.55 19.60
N LEU A 258 -0.48 -12.32 19.06
CA LEU A 258 -1.54 -11.72 18.26
C LEU A 258 -1.71 -12.43 16.92
N LEU A 259 -0.61 -12.79 16.24
CA LEU A 259 -0.67 -13.55 14.99
C LEU A 259 -1.31 -14.91 15.21
N LYS A 260 -0.89 -15.63 16.28
CA LYS A 260 -1.49 -16.91 16.63
C LYS A 260 -2.99 -16.79 16.85
N GLU A 261 -3.44 -15.76 17.55
CA GLU A 261 -4.86 -15.51 17.77
C GLU A 261 -5.59 -15.22 16.47
N ALA A 262 -5.07 -14.31 15.65
CA ALA A 262 -5.67 -13.96 14.37
C ALA A 262 -5.86 -15.19 13.46
N TYR A 263 -4.84 -16.06 13.36
CA TYR A 263 -4.94 -17.28 12.57
C TYR A 263 -5.89 -18.36 13.16
N HIS A 264 -6.35 -18.17 14.41
CA HIS A 264 -7.40 -19.01 15.01
C HIS A 264 -8.80 -18.41 14.91
N THR A 265 -8.91 -17.08 14.77
CA THR A 265 -10.20 -16.36 14.84
C THR A 265 -10.72 -15.93 13.48
N TYR A 266 -9.85 -15.60 12.53
CA TYR A 266 -10.27 -15.31 11.16
C TYR A 266 -10.82 -16.56 10.48
N ASP A 267 -11.86 -16.38 9.66
CA ASP A 267 -12.55 -17.48 8.98
C ASP A 267 -11.69 -18.08 7.86
N HIS A 268 -10.91 -17.24 7.18
CA HIS A 268 -9.98 -17.64 6.12
C HIS A 268 -8.59 -17.05 6.33
N ILE A 269 -7.57 -17.87 6.11
CA ILE A 269 -6.15 -17.50 6.10
C ILE A 269 -5.67 -17.62 4.66
N VAL A 270 -5.14 -16.53 4.10
CA VAL A 270 -4.82 -16.44 2.68
C VAL A 270 -3.32 -16.15 2.47
N PRO A 271 -2.46 -17.17 2.46
CA PRO A 271 -1.08 -17.01 2.02
C PRO A 271 -1.02 -16.74 0.51
N VAL A 272 -0.09 -15.86 0.11
CA VAL A 272 0.11 -15.51 -1.32
C VAL A 272 0.98 -16.53 -2.08
N SER A 273 1.47 -17.56 -1.40
CA SER A 273 2.30 -18.64 -1.96
C SER A 273 2.10 -19.90 -1.16
N GLU A 274 2.20 -21.06 -1.81
CA GLU A 274 2.15 -22.39 -1.19
C GLU A 274 3.25 -22.57 -0.14
N ASP A 275 4.40 -21.95 -0.33
CA ASP A 275 5.56 -22.04 0.56
C ASP A 275 5.28 -21.46 1.95
N LEU A 276 4.30 -20.56 2.07
CA LEU A 276 3.93 -19.90 3.33
C LEU A 276 2.97 -20.73 4.19
N ILE A 277 2.41 -21.82 3.66
CA ILE A 277 1.45 -22.67 4.39
C ILE A 277 2.12 -23.32 5.60
N GLN A 278 3.23 -24.01 5.35
CA GLN A 278 3.91 -24.80 6.40
C GLN A 278 4.39 -23.93 7.57
N PRO A 279 5.04 -22.78 7.37
CA PRO A 279 5.42 -21.88 8.46
C PRO A 279 4.23 -21.45 9.32
N VAL A 280 3.09 -21.15 8.71
CA VAL A 280 1.89 -20.70 9.43
C VAL A 280 1.24 -21.82 10.23
N VAL A 281 1.19 -23.02 9.69
CA VAL A 281 0.66 -24.21 10.40
C VAL A 281 1.58 -24.64 11.54
N SER A 282 2.89 -24.74 11.28
CA SER A 282 3.83 -25.29 12.27
C SER A 282 4.13 -24.30 13.40
N GLU A 283 4.27 -23.01 13.12
CA GLU A 283 4.66 -22.01 14.13
C GLU A 283 3.45 -21.48 14.90
N PHE A 284 2.36 -21.18 14.19
CA PHE A 284 1.19 -20.52 14.79
C PHE A 284 0.03 -21.48 15.05
N GLY A 285 0.12 -22.74 14.60
CA GLY A 285 -0.93 -23.75 14.79
C GLY A 285 -2.22 -23.45 14.04
N ALA A 286 -2.12 -22.77 12.88
CA ALA A 286 -3.28 -22.46 12.06
C ALA A 286 -3.95 -23.74 11.52
N ASP A 287 -5.28 -23.72 11.48
CA ASP A 287 -6.06 -24.82 10.93
C ASP A 287 -5.90 -24.88 9.40
N ARG A 288 -5.30 -25.95 8.89
CA ARG A 288 -5.08 -26.17 7.46
C ARG A 288 -6.37 -26.08 6.64
N SER A 289 -7.51 -26.44 7.21
CA SER A 289 -8.82 -26.37 6.56
C SER A 289 -9.33 -24.95 6.32
N ARG A 290 -8.71 -23.94 6.92
CA ARG A 290 -9.05 -22.52 6.71
C ARG A 290 -8.05 -21.83 5.78
N ILE A 291 -7.02 -22.54 5.30
CA ILE A 291 -5.96 -21.95 4.49
C ILE A 291 -6.28 -22.15 3.01
N THR A 292 -6.33 -21.05 2.28
CA THR A 292 -6.51 -21.01 0.83
C THR A 292 -5.43 -20.13 0.22
N VAL A 293 -4.63 -20.65 -0.71
CA VAL A 293 -3.62 -19.85 -1.41
C VAL A 293 -4.28 -19.04 -2.51
N ILE A 294 -4.04 -17.72 -2.47
CA ILE A 294 -4.41 -16.81 -3.55
C ILE A 294 -3.18 -15.98 -3.90
N HIS A 295 -2.65 -16.17 -5.10
CA HIS A 295 -1.46 -15.47 -5.55
C HIS A 295 -1.73 -13.97 -5.70
N ASN A 296 -0.69 -13.15 -5.52
CA ASN A 296 -0.79 -11.71 -5.78
C ASN A 296 -1.09 -11.44 -7.26
N CYS A 297 -1.96 -10.46 -7.51
CA CYS A 297 -2.07 -9.87 -8.83
C CYS A 297 -0.81 -9.05 -9.15
N HIS A 298 -0.49 -8.99 -10.42
CA HIS A 298 0.69 -8.31 -10.94
C HIS A 298 0.29 -7.22 -11.94
N ASN A 299 0.73 -6.00 -11.69
CA ASN A 299 0.45 -4.88 -12.59
C ASN A 299 1.38 -4.90 -13.81
N TYR A 300 1.23 -5.95 -14.65
CA TYR A 300 2.09 -6.20 -15.82
C TYR A 300 1.98 -5.09 -16.87
N GLN A 301 0.82 -4.49 -17.05
CA GLN A 301 0.63 -3.38 -17.99
C GLN A 301 1.48 -2.17 -17.59
N SER A 302 1.41 -1.77 -16.32
CA SER A 302 2.26 -0.69 -15.80
C SER A 302 3.75 -1.02 -15.89
N VAL A 303 4.16 -2.28 -15.69
CA VAL A 303 5.55 -2.70 -15.85
C VAL A 303 6.00 -2.50 -17.30
N LEU A 304 5.20 -2.93 -18.27
CA LEU A 304 5.49 -2.75 -19.71
C LEU A 304 5.58 -1.27 -20.09
N GLU A 305 4.57 -0.47 -19.69
CA GLU A 305 4.55 0.98 -19.96
C GLU A 305 5.76 1.69 -19.36
N ARG A 306 6.01 1.47 -18.06
CA ARG A 306 7.13 2.08 -17.34
C ARG A 306 8.49 1.68 -17.91
N SER A 307 8.60 0.49 -18.50
CA SER A 307 9.84 0.02 -19.13
C SER A 307 10.25 0.79 -20.39
N LEU A 308 9.31 1.55 -20.97
CA LEU A 308 9.54 2.39 -22.15
C LEU A 308 10.03 3.80 -21.80
N ALA A 309 9.94 4.19 -20.53
CA ALA A 309 10.40 5.49 -20.08
C ALA A 309 11.93 5.60 -20.11
N PRO A 310 12.50 6.81 -20.25
CA PRO A 310 13.95 7.00 -20.13
C PRO A 310 14.43 6.64 -18.70
N VAL A 311 15.66 6.16 -18.60
CA VAL A 311 16.34 5.99 -17.32
C VAL A 311 16.62 7.38 -16.75
N ALA A 312 16.21 7.63 -15.52
CA ALA A 312 16.38 8.92 -14.85
C ALA A 312 16.67 8.75 -13.36
N PHE A 313 17.51 9.63 -12.83
CA PHE A 313 17.68 9.84 -11.40
C PHE A 313 16.87 11.06 -10.96
N ASN A 314 16.29 11.01 -9.77
CA ASN A 314 15.63 12.14 -9.12
C ASN A 314 16.52 12.70 -7.99
N GLU A 315 16.03 13.72 -7.29
CA GLU A 315 16.74 14.38 -6.20
C GLU A 315 17.09 13.43 -5.03
N ASP A 316 16.27 12.40 -4.80
CA ASP A 316 16.45 11.43 -3.73
C ASP A 316 17.33 10.23 -4.13
N THR A 317 17.67 10.12 -5.42
CA THR A 317 18.42 8.97 -5.93
C THR A 317 19.88 9.06 -5.48
N LEU A 318 20.33 8.04 -4.75
CA LEU A 318 21.73 7.85 -4.39
C LEU A 318 22.32 6.71 -5.22
N SER A 319 23.47 6.96 -5.84
CA SER A 319 24.20 5.95 -6.61
C SER A 319 25.71 6.13 -6.43
N ASN A 320 26.46 5.02 -6.56
CA ASN A 320 27.92 5.06 -6.59
C ASN A 320 28.48 5.47 -7.95
N VAL A 321 27.63 5.61 -8.97
CA VAL A 321 27.99 6.08 -10.32
C VAL A 321 27.06 7.19 -10.78
N SER A 322 27.49 7.97 -11.77
CA SER A 322 26.64 8.99 -12.42
C SER A 322 25.60 8.34 -13.34
N LEU A 323 24.56 9.13 -13.70
CA LEU A 323 23.56 8.68 -14.68
C LEU A 323 24.18 8.39 -16.04
N GLU A 324 25.16 9.18 -16.48
CA GLU A 324 25.87 8.98 -17.72
C GLU A 324 26.66 7.66 -17.72
N THR A 325 27.31 7.34 -16.60
CA THR A 325 28.02 6.06 -16.44
C THR A 325 27.05 4.89 -16.51
N LEU A 326 25.93 4.96 -15.77
CA LEU A 326 24.90 3.93 -15.85
C LEU A 326 24.38 3.77 -17.29
N GLN A 327 24.09 4.88 -17.96
CA GLN A 327 23.61 4.87 -19.35
C GLN A 327 24.63 4.20 -20.29
N SER A 328 25.90 4.53 -20.15
CA SER A 328 26.99 3.92 -20.93
C SER A 328 27.09 2.40 -20.72
N VAL A 329 26.91 1.94 -19.45
CA VAL A 329 26.89 0.52 -19.15
C VAL A 329 25.66 -0.16 -19.76
N LEU A 330 24.50 0.45 -19.66
CA LEU A 330 23.27 -0.07 -20.25
C LEU A 330 23.32 -0.14 -21.79
N ASP A 331 24.02 0.77 -22.43
CA ASP A 331 24.19 0.82 -23.89
C ASP A 331 25.31 -0.11 -24.42
N SER A 332 26.14 -0.66 -23.54
CA SER A 332 27.22 -1.58 -23.90
C SER A 332 26.70 -3.00 -24.19
N ASP A 333 27.50 -3.79 -24.92
CA ASP A 333 27.24 -5.21 -25.15
C ASP A 333 27.70 -6.11 -24.00
N ALA A 334 28.28 -5.54 -22.94
CA ALA A 334 28.71 -6.29 -21.74
C ALA A 334 27.52 -6.94 -21.02
N PRO A 335 27.65 -8.17 -20.50
CA PRO A 335 26.58 -8.80 -19.73
C PRO A 335 26.24 -7.99 -18.46
N LYS A 336 24.95 -7.82 -18.19
CA LYS A 336 24.41 -7.05 -17.07
C LYS A 336 23.50 -7.90 -16.21
N PHE A 337 23.92 -8.16 -15.00
CA PHE A 337 23.12 -8.81 -13.98
C PHE A 337 22.43 -7.77 -13.10
N ILE A 338 21.21 -8.03 -12.67
CA ILE A 338 20.45 -7.09 -11.84
C ILE A 338 19.77 -7.80 -10.69
N SER A 339 19.76 -7.12 -9.54
CA SER A 339 18.94 -7.48 -8.37
C SER A 339 18.14 -6.26 -7.92
N ILE A 340 16.85 -6.43 -7.63
CA ILE A 340 15.98 -5.36 -7.14
C ILE A 340 15.37 -5.78 -5.81
N GLY A 341 15.65 -5.00 -4.76
CA GLY A 341 15.13 -5.26 -3.42
C GLY A 341 15.67 -4.25 -2.41
N ARG A 342 14.94 -4.02 -1.31
CA ARG A 342 15.37 -3.09 -0.26
C ARG A 342 16.78 -3.43 0.23
N PHE A 343 17.56 -2.41 0.62
CA PHE A 343 18.84 -2.63 1.30
C PHE A 343 18.60 -3.06 2.75
N SER A 344 18.19 -4.31 2.94
CA SER A 344 17.80 -4.90 4.22
C SER A 344 18.33 -6.34 4.35
N PRO A 345 18.50 -6.86 5.58
CA PRO A 345 19.18 -8.13 5.81
C PRO A 345 18.57 -9.31 5.04
N GLU A 346 17.24 -9.36 4.92
CA GLU A 346 16.54 -10.46 4.25
C GLU A 346 16.83 -10.57 2.75
N LYS A 347 17.30 -9.49 2.10
CA LYS A 347 17.58 -9.47 0.65
C LYS A 347 18.93 -10.07 0.28
N GLY A 348 19.82 -10.26 1.26
CA GLY A 348 21.06 -11.01 1.07
C GLY A 348 22.05 -10.39 0.08
N HIS A 349 22.07 -9.04 -0.07
CA HIS A 349 22.93 -8.37 -1.06
C HIS A 349 24.41 -8.68 -0.84
N LYS A 350 24.85 -8.85 0.42
CA LYS A 350 26.24 -9.16 0.71
C LYS A 350 26.67 -10.51 0.05
N ARG A 351 25.90 -11.58 0.24
CA ARG A 351 26.20 -12.88 -0.37
C ARG A 351 26.17 -12.85 -1.89
N LEU A 352 25.31 -11.97 -2.47
CA LEU A 352 25.29 -11.76 -3.93
C LEU A 352 26.55 -11.09 -4.41
N LEU A 353 27.04 -10.06 -3.69
CA LEU A 353 28.29 -9.37 -3.98
C LEU A 353 29.49 -10.32 -3.88
N ASP A 354 29.55 -11.15 -2.85
CA ASP A 354 30.64 -12.10 -2.63
C ASP A 354 30.64 -13.19 -3.75
N ALA A 355 29.47 -13.69 -4.14
CA ALA A 355 29.35 -14.63 -5.28
C ALA A 355 29.72 -13.96 -6.61
N PHE A 356 29.31 -12.70 -6.83
CA PHE A 356 29.65 -11.96 -8.03
C PHE A 356 31.15 -11.69 -8.13
N GLU A 357 31.83 -11.37 -7.04
CA GLU A 357 33.28 -11.21 -6.98
C GLU A 357 34.01 -12.48 -7.48
N GLN A 358 33.50 -13.67 -7.15
CA GLN A 358 34.09 -14.92 -7.62
C GLN A 358 33.84 -15.12 -9.11
N TYR A 359 32.60 -14.88 -9.57
CA TYR A 359 32.20 -15.00 -10.97
C TYR A 359 32.98 -14.02 -11.86
N TRP A 360 33.13 -12.76 -11.42
CA TRP A 360 33.78 -11.68 -12.16
C TRP A 360 35.27 -11.99 -12.48
N LYS A 361 35.96 -12.76 -11.65
CA LYS A 361 37.37 -13.17 -11.94
C LYS A 361 37.54 -13.90 -13.26
N GLU A 362 36.53 -14.66 -13.67
CA GLU A 362 36.51 -15.43 -14.91
C GLU A 362 35.77 -14.68 -16.04
N HIS A 363 34.93 -13.72 -15.68
CA HIS A 363 34.07 -12.92 -16.59
C HIS A 363 34.19 -11.41 -16.31
N PRO A 364 35.39 -10.80 -16.54
CA PRO A 364 35.70 -9.44 -16.07
C PRO A 364 34.89 -8.33 -16.75
N ASP A 365 34.22 -8.60 -17.86
CA ASP A 365 33.39 -7.62 -18.57
C ASP A 365 31.96 -7.52 -18.01
N THR A 366 31.54 -8.42 -17.10
CA THR A 366 30.19 -8.48 -16.56
C THR A 366 29.94 -7.40 -15.53
N TRP A 367 28.77 -6.80 -15.56
CA TRP A 367 28.29 -5.80 -14.58
C TRP A 367 27.25 -6.39 -13.65
N LEU A 368 27.25 -5.94 -12.39
CA LEU A 368 26.18 -6.20 -11.42
C LEU A 368 25.52 -4.88 -11.03
N ILE A 369 24.21 -4.79 -11.19
CA ILE A 369 23.40 -3.63 -10.80
C ILE A 369 22.49 -4.06 -9.64
N ILE A 370 22.58 -3.39 -8.50
CA ILE A 370 21.68 -3.60 -7.35
C ILE A 370 20.86 -2.35 -7.14
N ILE A 371 19.53 -2.49 -7.25
CA ILE A 371 18.58 -1.41 -7.04
C ILE A 371 17.78 -1.66 -5.79
N GLY A 372 17.78 -0.70 -4.85
CA GLY A 372 16.96 -0.76 -3.65
C GLY A 372 16.20 0.53 -3.40
N GLY A 373 15.04 0.40 -2.77
CA GLY A 373 14.31 1.53 -2.23
C GLY A 373 14.86 1.95 -0.86
N VAL A 374 13.96 2.13 0.10
CA VAL A 374 14.31 2.42 1.50
C VAL A 374 14.94 1.17 2.14
N GLY A 375 15.97 1.35 2.94
CA GLY A 375 16.64 0.29 3.71
C GLY A 375 17.84 0.85 4.46
N ASN A 376 18.21 0.23 5.57
CA ASN A 376 19.26 0.72 6.46
C ASN A 376 20.66 0.18 6.12
N LEU A 377 20.77 -0.74 5.16
CA LEU A 377 22.05 -1.38 4.82
C LEU A 377 22.71 -0.80 3.55
N TYR A 378 22.24 0.31 2.99
CA TYR A 378 22.86 0.88 1.79
C TYR A 378 24.34 1.23 2.00
N ASP A 379 24.65 1.96 3.08
CA ASP A 379 26.02 2.40 3.37
C ASP A 379 26.95 1.22 3.68
N GLU A 380 26.46 0.21 4.40
CA GLU A 380 27.21 -1.03 4.66
C GLU A 380 27.47 -1.79 3.36
N THR A 381 26.44 -1.91 2.50
CA THR A 381 26.57 -2.56 1.18
C THR A 381 27.56 -1.82 0.29
N LEU A 382 27.52 -0.49 0.31
CA LEU A 382 28.46 0.35 -0.44
C LEU A 382 29.90 0.20 0.06
N ALA A 383 30.08 0.18 1.38
CA ALA A 383 31.40 -0.05 1.99
C ALA A 383 31.95 -1.43 1.62
N HIS A 384 31.10 -2.46 1.67
CA HIS A 384 31.45 -3.83 1.25
C HIS A 384 31.86 -3.87 -0.23
N THR A 385 31.04 -3.26 -1.12
CA THR A 385 31.33 -3.18 -2.56
C THR A 385 32.70 -2.56 -2.84
N ARG A 386 33.04 -1.47 -2.16
CA ARG A 386 34.34 -0.77 -2.32
C ARG A 386 35.55 -1.63 -1.95
N ALA A 387 35.37 -2.65 -1.12
CA ALA A 387 36.41 -3.58 -0.71
C ALA A 387 36.65 -4.72 -1.73
N LEU A 388 35.74 -4.91 -2.67
CA LEU A 388 35.83 -5.96 -3.69
C LEU A 388 36.74 -5.50 -4.87
N ARG A 389 37.39 -6.44 -5.54
CA ARG A 389 38.15 -6.17 -6.76
C ARG A 389 37.25 -5.80 -7.94
N ALA A 390 36.05 -6.38 -7.96
CA ALA A 390 35.01 -6.09 -8.95
C ALA A 390 34.28 -4.75 -8.73
N SER A 391 34.72 -3.92 -7.77
CA SER A 391 34.03 -2.66 -7.34
C SER A 391 33.64 -1.75 -8.52
N ASP A 392 34.51 -1.64 -9.54
CA ASP A 392 34.27 -0.79 -10.71
C ASP A 392 33.23 -1.35 -11.68
N HIS A 393 32.82 -2.60 -11.50
CA HIS A 393 31.77 -3.32 -12.24
C HIS A 393 30.48 -3.54 -11.44
N ILE A 394 30.35 -2.89 -10.27
CA ILE A 394 29.17 -2.98 -9.42
C ILE A 394 28.51 -1.62 -9.27
N ILE A 395 27.26 -1.53 -9.66
CA ILE A 395 26.44 -0.33 -9.54
C ILE A 395 25.40 -0.54 -8.45
N LEU A 396 25.40 0.36 -7.46
CA LEU A 396 24.40 0.40 -6.39
C LEU A 396 23.53 1.64 -6.57
N ILE A 397 22.21 1.45 -6.64
CA ILE A 397 21.26 2.56 -6.80
C ILE A 397 20.21 2.46 -5.68
N ARG A 398 20.04 3.54 -4.90
CA ARG A 398 19.01 3.69 -3.91
C ARG A 398 17.99 4.72 -4.35
N ALA A 399 16.70 4.42 -4.13
CA ALA A 399 15.57 5.34 -4.34
C ALA A 399 15.41 5.84 -5.80
N VAL A 400 15.57 4.93 -6.77
CA VAL A 400 15.16 5.24 -8.16
C VAL A 400 13.65 5.08 -8.29
N THR A 401 12.98 6.08 -8.87
CA THR A 401 11.51 6.09 -9.00
C THR A 401 10.99 5.00 -9.94
N ASN A 402 11.72 4.76 -11.03
CA ASN A 402 11.33 3.75 -12.02
C ASN A 402 12.51 2.85 -12.41
N PRO A 403 12.62 1.64 -11.81
CA PRO A 403 13.68 0.69 -12.15
C PRO A 403 13.42 -0.10 -13.43
N MET A 404 12.21 -0.08 -14.00
CA MET A 404 11.81 -0.95 -15.13
C MET A 404 12.64 -0.74 -16.39
N PRO A 405 13.03 0.50 -16.81
CA PRO A 405 13.90 0.71 -17.97
C PRO A 405 15.30 0.14 -17.78
N ILE A 406 15.79 0.09 -16.54
CA ILE A 406 17.09 -0.51 -16.21
C ILE A 406 16.95 -2.04 -16.25
N LEU A 407 15.92 -2.58 -15.59
CA LEU A 407 15.65 -4.02 -15.56
C LEU A 407 15.51 -4.60 -16.97
N LYS A 408 14.75 -3.96 -17.84
CA LYS A 408 14.54 -4.40 -19.24
C LYS A 408 15.81 -4.52 -20.07
N ARG A 409 16.85 -3.79 -19.71
CA ARG A 409 18.14 -3.72 -20.43
C ARG A 409 19.21 -4.62 -19.81
N CYS A 410 18.84 -5.40 -18.79
CA CYS A 410 19.72 -6.38 -18.16
C CYS A 410 19.46 -7.78 -18.73
N ASP A 411 20.48 -8.62 -18.66
CA ASP A 411 20.50 -9.94 -19.27
C ASP A 411 20.08 -11.05 -18.29
N LEU A 412 20.14 -10.78 -16.97
CA LEU A 412 19.80 -11.74 -15.93
C LEU A 412 19.31 -11.02 -14.66
N PHE A 413 18.17 -11.47 -14.13
CA PHE A 413 17.68 -11.06 -12.82
C PHE A 413 18.05 -12.11 -11.77
N LEU A 414 18.66 -11.66 -10.66
CA LEU A 414 19.11 -12.48 -9.54
C LEU A 414 18.38 -12.08 -8.26
N LEU A 415 17.75 -13.04 -7.58
CA LEU A 415 17.15 -12.85 -6.27
C LEU A 415 17.89 -13.65 -5.21
N SER A 416 18.68 -12.95 -4.40
CA SER A 416 19.53 -13.52 -3.35
C SER A 416 18.89 -13.50 -1.96
N SER A 417 17.58 -13.34 -1.87
CA SER A 417 16.86 -13.21 -0.59
C SER A 417 16.97 -14.50 0.25
N TYR A 418 16.95 -14.33 1.57
CA TYR A 418 16.85 -15.44 2.52
C TYR A 418 15.42 -15.96 2.69
N TYR A 419 14.43 -15.15 2.38
CA TYR A 419 13.00 -15.47 2.32
C TYR A 419 12.23 -14.39 1.59
N GLU A 420 11.10 -14.74 1.01
CA GLU A 420 10.17 -13.87 0.31
C GLU A 420 8.72 -14.27 0.62
N GLY A 421 7.77 -13.41 0.25
CA GLY A 421 6.36 -13.77 0.22
C GLY A 421 5.99 -14.52 -1.06
N GLN A 422 6.13 -13.83 -2.19
CA GLN A 422 5.90 -14.40 -3.53
C GLN A 422 6.94 -13.93 -4.55
N GLY A 423 7.83 -12.99 -4.16
CA GLY A 423 8.85 -12.48 -5.08
C GLY A 423 8.25 -11.74 -6.29
N ILE A 424 7.40 -10.74 -6.07
CA ILE A 424 6.72 -9.98 -7.15
C ILE A 424 7.73 -9.48 -8.20
N VAL A 425 8.93 -9.13 -7.79
CA VAL A 425 9.99 -8.67 -8.70
C VAL A 425 10.42 -9.75 -9.70
N LEU A 426 10.25 -11.05 -9.39
CA LEU A 426 10.44 -12.14 -10.35
C LEU A 426 9.40 -12.06 -11.46
N MET A 427 8.16 -11.71 -11.13
CA MET A 427 7.10 -11.51 -12.11
C MET A 427 7.37 -10.27 -12.98
N GLU A 428 7.89 -9.19 -12.39
CA GLU A 428 8.30 -7.99 -13.12
C GLU A 428 9.40 -8.29 -14.14
N ALA A 429 10.44 -9.01 -13.72
CA ALA A 429 11.53 -9.43 -14.61
C ALA A 429 11.03 -10.36 -15.73
N ALA A 430 10.22 -11.34 -15.39
CA ALA A 430 9.63 -12.26 -16.35
C ALA A 430 8.72 -11.55 -17.38
N THR A 431 7.91 -10.56 -16.93
CA THR A 431 7.08 -9.72 -17.81
C THR A 431 7.91 -8.96 -18.85
N LEU A 432 9.13 -8.55 -18.48
CA LEU A 432 10.04 -7.85 -19.38
C LEU A 432 10.90 -8.81 -20.22
N GLY A 433 10.70 -10.12 -20.09
CA GLY A 433 11.45 -11.13 -20.82
C GLY A 433 12.89 -11.35 -20.31
N VAL A 434 13.20 -10.86 -19.11
CA VAL A 434 14.52 -11.03 -18.49
C VAL A 434 14.58 -12.42 -17.84
N PRO A 435 15.59 -13.26 -18.13
CA PRO A 435 15.82 -14.53 -17.43
C PRO A 435 15.93 -14.32 -15.93
N VAL A 436 15.34 -15.23 -15.13
CA VAL A 436 15.32 -15.11 -13.67
C VAL A 436 15.93 -16.31 -13.00
N MET A 437 16.64 -16.06 -11.91
CA MET A 437 17.07 -17.09 -10.96
C MET A 437 16.94 -16.58 -9.52
N ALA A 438 16.63 -17.48 -8.61
CA ALA A 438 16.54 -17.16 -7.19
C ALA A 438 17.04 -18.29 -6.32
N CYS A 439 17.52 -17.97 -5.12
CA CYS A 439 17.77 -18.95 -4.08
C CYS A 439 16.47 -19.72 -3.75
N ASP A 440 16.61 -21.01 -3.48
CA ASP A 440 15.49 -21.90 -3.13
C ASP A 440 15.02 -21.62 -1.70
N VAL A 441 14.18 -20.61 -1.58
CA VAL A 441 13.61 -20.13 -0.32
C VAL A 441 12.10 -19.97 -0.42
N SER A 442 11.43 -19.84 0.74
CA SER A 442 9.99 -19.56 0.78
C SER A 442 9.63 -18.36 -0.12
N GLY A 443 8.52 -18.48 -0.87
CA GLY A 443 8.02 -17.48 -1.80
C GLY A 443 8.69 -17.46 -3.18
N CYS A 444 9.84 -18.13 -3.35
CA CYS A 444 10.50 -18.30 -4.66
C CYS A 444 10.32 -19.71 -5.21
N HIS A 445 10.34 -20.73 -4.33
CA HIS A 445 10.30 -22.14 -4.69
C HIS A 445 9.08 -22.47 -5.55
N SER A 446 7.88 -22.25 -5.02
CA SER A 446 6.64 -22.59 -5.70
C SER A 446 6.47 -21.83 -7.01
N PHE A 447 6.86 -20.54 -7.06
CA PHE A 447 6.78 -19.72 -8.26
C PHE A 447 7.69 -20.26 -9.37
N LEU A 448 8.98 -20.42 -9.11
CA LEU A 448 9.92 -20.87 -10.14
C LEU A 448 9.68 -22.33 -10.54
N LYS A 449 9.24 -23.17 -9.62
CA LYS A 449 8.85 -24.54 -9.94
C LYS A 449 7.63 -24.60 -10.87
N LYS A 450 6.70 -23.68 -10.73
CA LYS A 450 5.46 -23.62 -11.54
C LYS A 450 5.68 -23.00 -12.91
N TYR A 451 6.44 -21.90 -12.98
CA TYR A 451 6.57 -21.09 -14.20
C TYR A 451 7.93 -21.26 -14.90
N GLY A 452 8.84 -22.03 -14.35
CA GLY A 452 10.21 -22.19 -14.83
C GLY A 452 11.16 -21.16 -14.19
N GLY A 453 12.35 -21.02 -14.73
CA GLY A 453 13.44 -20.27 -14.11
C GLY A 453 14.36 -21.19 -13.33
N LEU A 454 15.43 -20.65 -12.80
CA LEU A 454 16.46 -21.44 -12.14
C LEU A 454 16.37 -21.28 -10.62
N LEU A 455 16.03 -22.36 -9.92
CA LEU A 455 16.16 -22.45 -8.47
C LEU A 455 17.60 -22.80 -8.11
N LEU A 456 18.21 -22.01 -7.24
CA LEU A 456 19.58 -22.15 -6.78
C LEU A 456 19.61 -22.68 -5.35
N GLU A 457 20.63 -23.43 -5.02
CA GLU A 457 20.92 -23.72 -3.61
C GLU A 457 20.97 -22.42 -2.80
N ASP A 458 20.37 -22.41 -1.60
CA ASP A 458 20.33 -21.24 -0.70
C ASP A 458 21.72 -21.00 -0.07
N SER A 459 22.69 -20.63 -0.93
CA SER A 459 24.08 -20.41 -0.55
C SER A 459 24.76 -19.44 -1.54
N GLU A 460 25.91 -18.89 -1.13
CA GLU A 460 26.80 -18.11 -2.02
C GLU A 460 27.29 -18.96 -3.19
N ALA A 461 27.64 -20.22 -2.93
CA ALA A 461 28.07 -21.17 -3.96
C ALA A 461 26.95 -21.44 -4.97
N GLY A 462 25.67 -21.52 -4.52
CA GLY A 462 24.52 -21.64 -5.40
C GLY A 462 24.35 -20.45 -6.32
N LEU A 463 24.51 -19.24 -5.80
CA LEU A 463 24.48 -18.00 -6.61
C LEU A 463 25.58 -17.99 -7.66
N LEU A 464 26.82 -18.32 -7.29
CA LEU A 464 27.94 -18.44 -8.22
C LEU A 464 27.66 -19.48 -9.31
N HIS A 465 27.20 -20.66 -8.94
CA HIS A 465 26.85 -21.71 -9.89
C HIS A 465 25.76 -21.26 -10.87
N GLY A 466 24.74 -20.54 -10.39
CA GLY A 466 23.70 -19.97 -11.25
C GLY A 466 24.25 -19.00 -12.29
N MET A 467 25.15 -18.10 -11.90
CA MET A 467 25.83 -17.20 -12.82
C MET A 467 26.64 -17.96 -13.88
N GLN A 468 27.32 -19.03 -13.51
CA GLN A 468 28.04 -19.89 -14.45
C GLN A 468 27.09 -20.58 -15.44
N LEU A 469 25.95 -21.10 -14.97
CA LEU A 469 24.92 -21.68 -15.84
C LEU A 469 24.35 -20.66 -16.84
N PHE A 470 24.23 -19.38 -16.44
CA PHE A 470 23.86 -18.33 -17.36
C PHE A 470 24.92 -18.13 -18.46
N ALA A 471 26.22 -18.06 -18.11
CA ALA A 471 27.30 -17.96 -19.08
C ALA A 471 27.34 -19.14 -20.07
N GLU A 472 26.88 -20.33 -19.64
CA GLU A 472 26.74 -21.51 -20.50
C GLU A 472 25.45 -21.51 -21.34
N GLY A 473 24.61 -20.44 -21.28
CA GLY A 473 23.36 -20.32 -22.03
C GLY A 473 22.24 -21.25 -21.55
N LYS A 474 22.32 -21.72 -20.29
CA LYS A 474 21.35 -22.66 -19.72
C LYS A 474 20.17 -22.01 -18.99
N VAL A 475 20.15 -20.66 -18.90
CA VAL A 475 19.07 -19.89 -18.25
C VAL A 475 18.26 -19.19 -19.33
N LEU A 476 16.98 -19.52 -19.44
CA LEU A 476 16.09 -18.95 -20.45
C LEU A 476 15.06 -18.03 -19.80
N PRO A 477 14.55 -17.03 -20.53
CA PRO A 477 13.43 -16.22 -20.07
C PRO A 477 12.20 -17.07 -19.74
N LEU A 478 11.44 -16.65 -18.72
CA LEU A 478 10.16 -17.25 -18.40
C LEU A 478 9.08 -16.79 -19.38
N ASN A 479 8.16 -17.69 -19.70
CA ASN A 479 6.94 -17.35 -20.41
C ASN A 479 5.77 -17.38 -19.40
N ILE A 480 5.47 -16.23 -18.78
CA ILE A 480 4.34 -16.08 -17.88
C ILE A 480 3.18 -15.41 -18.58
N ASP A 481 1.99 -15.94 -18.37
CA ASP A 481 0.74 -15.29 -18.74
C ASP A 481 0.22 -14.49 -17.54
N ALA A 482 0.67 -13.24 -17.42
CA ALA A 482 0.36 -12.38 -16.29
C ALA A 482 -1.14 -12.03 -16.20
N GLU A 483 -1.82 -11.87 -17.35
CA GLU A 483 -3.24 -11.62 -17.42
C GLU A 483 -4.03 -12.80 -16.85
N ARG A 484 -3.69 -14.02 -17.26
CA ARG A 484 -4.32 -15.23 -16.74
C ARG A 484 -4.07 -15.42 -15.25
N ILE A 485 -2.88 -15.08 -14.75
CA ILE A 485 -2.57 -15.12 -13.30
C ILE A 485 -3.50 -14.18 -12.55
N ASN A 486 -3.64 -12.93 -13.01
CA ASN A 486 -4.49 -11.92 -12.39
C ASN A 486 -5.95 -12.35 -12.38
N HIS A 487 -6.51 -12.75 -13.54
CA HIS A 487 -7.89 -13.21 -13.63
C HIS A 487 -8.17 -14.41 -12.70
N THR A 488 -7.21 -15.34 -12.59
CA THR A 488 -7.34 -16.48 -11.69
C THR A 488 -7.37 -16.03 -10.22
N SER A 489 -6.47 -15.12 -9.84
CA SER A 489 -6.41 -14.60 -8.48
C SER A 489 -7.66 -13.81 -8.12
N ALA A 490 -8.14 -12.93 -9.01
CA ALA A 490 -9.37 -12.17 -8.80
C ALA A 490 -10.60 -13.09 -8.65
N ALA A 491 -10.73 -14.10 -9.51
CA ALA A 491 -11.81 -15.10 -9.41
C ALA A 491 -11.76 -15.89 -8.08
N GLN A 492 -10.55 -16.20 -7.57
CA GLN A 492 -10.39 -16.83 -6.27
C GLN A 492 -10.80 -15.89 -5.11
N VAL A 493 -10.49 -14.59 -5.20
CA VAL A 493 -10.96 -13.58 -4.22
C VAL A 493 -12.48 -13.52 -4.22
N GLU A 494 -13.12 -13.49 -5.38
CA GLU A 494 -14.57 -13.48 -5.49
C GLU A 494 -15.23 -14.76 -4.96
N ALA A 495 -14.63 -15.92 -5.23
CA ALA A 495 -15.09 -17.19 -4.68
C ALA A 495 -14.95 -17.22 -3.13
N LEU A 496 -13.89 -16.63 -2.58
CA LEU A 496 -13.71 -16.47 -1.14
C LEU A 496 -14.82 -15.58 -0.55
N ILE A 497 -15.12 -14.46 -1.18
CA ILE A 497 -16.20 -13.54 -0.79
C ILE A 497 -17.57 -14.22 -0.83
N ALA A 498 -17.81 -15.05 -1.85
CA ALA A 498 -19.06 -15.79 -2.02
C ALA A 498 -19.24 -16.94 -1.03
N GLY A 499 -18.14 -17.40 -0.39
CA GLY A 499 -18.12 -18.61 0.42
C GLY A 499 -18.05 -19.90 -0.39
N ASP A 500 -17.72 -19.81 -1.68
CA ASP A 500 -17.69 -20.92 -2.63
C ASP A 500 -16.29 -21.56 -2.78
N ILE A 501 -15.34 -21.15 -1.95
CA ILE A 501 -14.01 -21.78 -1.98
C ILE A 501 -14.08 -23.20 -1.43
N HIS A 502 -14.03 -24.15 -2.34
CA HIS A 502 -13.73 -25.54 -2.00
C HIS A 502 -12.22 -25.67 -1.72
N ILE A 503 -11.88 -25.83 -0.46
CA ILE A 503 -10.52 -26.18 -0.06
C ILE A 503 -10.26 -27.58 -0.57
N SER A 504 -9.63 -27.69 -1.74
CA SER A 504 -9.19 -29.00 -2.25
C SER A 504 -8.14 -29.56 -1.31
N PRO A 505 -8.33 -30.76 -0.77
CA PRO A 505 -7.25 -31.46 -0.11
C PRO A 505 -6.22 -31.81 -1.20
N GLN A 506 -5.20 -30.97 -1.36
CA GLN A 506 -4.04 -31.38 -2.12
C GLN A 506 -3.20 -32.32 -1.24
N ASN A 507 -3.07 -33.55 -1.69
CA ASN A 507 -2.21 -34.61 -1.13
C ASN A 507 -0.74 -34.17 -1.02
#